data_9945a823d85e780ea4721b3e4409b60b
#
_entry.id   9945a823d85e780ea4721b3e4409b60b
#
_cell.length_a   1.000
_cell.length_b   1.000
_cell.length_c   1.000
_cell.angle_alpha   90.00
_cell.angle_beta   90.00
_cell.angle_gamma   90.00
#
_symmetry.space_group_name_H-M   'P 1'
#
loop_
_entity.id
_entity.type
_entity.pdbx_description
1 polymer ?
#
loop_
_entity_poly.entity_id
_entity_poly.type
_entity_poly.pdbx_seq_one_letter_code
_entity_poly.pdbx_strand_id
1 'polypeptide(L)'
;MRKTILAAVLLGGMLIGCTNKEQSKTEEDMTTLNLTQEWDKVFPLSEKVNHRKVTFETQYGLTLAADLYTPKAENGKMPAIAVSGPFGATKEQSSGLYAMQMAERGFVALAFDPSYTGESSGTPRRTASPDINTEDFMAAVDFLSKQDNVDADKIGIIGICGWGGIALNAAATDTRIKATVASTMYDMTRVSGNGYYDSDDKEETRHAARESLSKQRLSDPMAMAGGVIDPLPDDAPQFVKDYYDYYKTPRGYNERSGNSTDGWRTIGTLGYSNSRFLYYINEIRSAVLVMHGEKAHSRYFGEAAYKYMVEGKAEGYNFIGKPNPNPANKQLLIIPGASHCDLYDGGYTELKGKGQPKNMIPWDKLADFFKENLK
;
A
#
# COMPACT_ATOMS: atom_id res chain seq x y z
N MET A 1 57.42 -14.40 10.77
CA MET A 1 57.03 -13.68 11.99
C MET A 1 56.66 -12.25 11.60
N ARG A 2 55.36 -11.94 11.47
CA ARG A 2 54.87 -10.57 11.30
C ARG A 2 53.88 -10.33 12.43
N LYS A 3 54.22 -9.37 13.30
CA LYS A 3 53.46 -8.97 14.48
C LYS A 3 52.28 -8.10 14.04
N THR A 4 51.10 -8.51 14.39
CA THR A 4 49.87 -7.72 14.24
C THR A 4 49.77 -6.78 15.46
N ILE A 5 49.76 -5.48 15.21
CA ILE A 5 49.56 -4.46 16.25
C ILE A 5 48.04 -4.20 16.32
N LEU A 6 47.47 -4.52 17.51
CA LEU A 6 46.10 -4.19 17.89
C LEU A 6 46.12 -2.78 18.48
N ALA A 7 45.47 -1.81 17.82
CA ALA A 7 45.29 -0.47 18.36
C ALA A 7 43.99 -0.45 19.20
N ALA A 8 44.11 -0.39 20.51
CA ALA A 8 43.00 -0.11 21.42
C ALA A 8 42.81 1.40 21.54
N VAL A 9 41.62 1.88 21.12
CA VAL A 9 41.22 3.27 21.37
C VAL A 9 40.51 3.33 22.72
N LEU A 10 41.18 3.92 23.69
CA LEU A 10 40.61 4.30 24.99
C LEU A 10 39.82 5.60 24.82
N LEU A 11 38.50 5.55 24.92
CA LEU A 11 37.66 6.72 25.11
C LEU A 11 37.57 7.05 26.60
N GLY A 12 38.25 8.10 26.99
CA GLY A 12 38.13 8.67 28.31
C GLY A 12 36.80 9.33 28.54
N GLY A 13 36.03 8.88 29.50
CA GLY A 13 34.78 9.49 29.92
C GLY A 13 35.01 10.80 30.68
N MET A 14 34.49 11.89 30.15
CA MET A 14 34.22 13.10 30.97
C MET A 14 32.78 13.01 31.46
N LEU A 15 32.60 12.78 32.76
CA LEU A 15 31.37 12.94 33.48
C LEU A 15 31.07 14.45 33.62
N ILE A 16 30.26 15.00 32.73
CA ILE A 16 29.62 16.29 32.94
C ILE A 16 28.25 15.97 33.54
N GLY A 17 28.06 16.29 34.81
CA GLY A 17 26.78 16.22 35.48
C GLY A 17 25.81 17.22 34.88
N CYS A 18 24.89 16.73 34.03
CA CYS A 18 23.68 17.47 33.66
C CYS A 18 22.60 17.11 34.68
N THR A 19 22.21 18.09 35.49
CA THR A 19 21.01 18.04 36.30
C THR A 19 19.81 17.81 35.37
N ASN A 20 19.19 16.66 35.53
CA ASN A 20 17.89 16.34 34.92
C ASN A 20 16.86 17.37 35.40
N LYS A 21 16.56 18.38 34.58
CA LYS A 21 15.21 18.92 34.53
C LYS A 21 14.41 17.94 33.70
N GLU A 22 13.65 17.10 34.37
CA GLU A 22 12.48 16.45 33.78
C GLU A 22 11.56 17.57 33.27
N GLN A 23 11.70 17.89 31.98
CA GLN A 23 10.58 18.47 31.26
C GLN A 23 9.55 17.35 31.15
N SER A 24 8.54 17.42 32.01
CA SER A 24 7.27 16.76 31.80
C SER A 24 6.81 17.19 30.39
N LYS A 25 6.94 16.32 29.40
CA LYS A 25 6.15 16.41 28.19
C LYS A 25 4.72 16.31 28.67
N THR A 26 4.03 17.43 28.66
CA THR A 26 2.59 17.47 28.83
C THR A 26 1.99 16.62 27.71
N GLU A 27 1.07 15.73 28.05
CA GLU A 27 0.29 14.84 27.16
C GLU A 27 -0.59 15.62 26.15
N GLU A 28 -0.29 16.86 25.84
CA GLU A 28 -1.13 17.78 25.06
C GLU A 28 -0.79 17.84 23.56
N ASP A 29 0.10 16.99 23.02
CA ASP A 29 0.44 17.05 21.60
C ASP A 29 0.22 15.72 20.84
N MET A 30 -0.75 14.92 21.27
CA MET A 30 -1.38 13.93 20.39
C MET A 30 -2.31 14.73 19.48
N THR A 31 -1.94 14.84 18.22
CA THR A 31 -2.79 15.47 17.19
C THR A 31 -4.10 14.70 17.12
N THR A 32 -5.13 15.14 17.84
CA THR A 32 -6.44 14.50 17.83
C THR A 32 -7.02 14.65 16.44
N LEU A 33 -7.03 13.55 15.68
CA LEU A 33 -7.60 13.55 14.33
C LEU A 33 -9.12 13.74 14.42
N ASN A 34 -9.65 14.61 13.57
CA ASN A 34 -11.09 14.77 13.43
C ASN A 34 -11.65 13.71 12.48
N LEU A 35 -12.03 12.56 13.02
CA LEU A 35 -12.53 11.43 12.24
C LEU A 35 -14.03 11.57 11.97
N THR A 36 -14.44 11.39 10.72
CA THR A 36 -15.84 11.34 10.31
C THR A 36 -16.55 10.16 10.98
N GLN A 37 -17.63 10.41 11.72
CA GLN A 37 -18.36 9.35 12.45
C GLN A 37 -19.45 8.67 11.61
N GLU A 38 -19.96 9.33 10.59
CA GLU A 38 -20.95 8.79 9.68
C GLU A 38 -20.35 7.74 8.72
N TRP A 39 -21.21 6.87 8.16
CA TRP A 39 -20.78 5.92 7.14
C TRP A 39 -20.60 6.64 5.82
N ASP A 40 -19.36 6.90 5.47
CA ASP A 40 -18.94 7.68 4.29
C ASP A 40 -18.20 6.85 3.22
N LYS A 41 -18.37 5.52 3.29
CA LYS A 41 -17.75 4.59 2.37
C LYS A 41 -18.56 4.43 1.08
N VAL A 42 -17.87 4.16 -0.01
CA VAL A 42 -18.49 3.92 -1.33
C VAL A 42 -19.16 2.55 -1.47
N PHE A 43 -19.21 1.79 -0.40
CA PHE A 43 -19.85 0.47 -0.32
C PHE A 43 -20.72 0.39 0.94
N PRO A 44 -21.78 -0.46 0.96
CA PRO A 44 -22.63 -0.62 2.13
C PRO A 44 -21.93 -1.37 3.25
N LEU A 45 -22.28 -1.04 4.50
CA LEU A 45 -21.82 -1.81 5.66
C LEU A 45 -22.50 -3.18 5.68
N SER A 46 -21.70 -4.23 5.88
CA SER A 46 -22.19 -5.59 6.05
C SER A 46 -22.78 -5.81 7.44
N GLU A 47 -23.93 -6.49 7.49
CA GLU A 47 -24.55 -6.89 8.77
C GLU A 47 -23.77 -7.98 9.52
N LYS A 48 -22.78 -8.61 8.89
CA LYS A 48 -21.97 -9.69 9.48
C LYS A 48 -20.77 -9.21 10.28
N VAL A 49 -20.45 -7.91 10.21
CA VAL A 49 -19.26 -7.34 10.84
C VAL A 49 -19.60 -6.23 11.80
N ASN A 50 -18.74 -6.03 12.80
CA ASN A 50 -18.68 -4.81 13.58
C ASN A 50 -17.64 -3.88 12.93
N HIS A 51 -17.85 -2.58 13.02
CA HIS A 51 -16.97 -1.55 12.51
C HIS A 51 -16.72 -0.48 13.57
N ARG A 52 -15.48 -0.03 13.65
CA ARG A 52 -15.11 1.18 14.42
C ARG A 52 -13.91 1.87 13.78
N LYS A 53 -13.86 3.20 13.89
CA LYS A 53 -12.66 3.96 13.55
C LYS A 53 -11.62 3.84 14.65
N VAL A 54 -10.36 3.77 14.27
CA VAL A 54 -9.21 3.69 15.16
C VAL A 54 -8.08 4.56 14.63
N THR A 55 -7.13 4.89 15.50
CA THR A 55 -5.88 5.55 15.14
C THR A 55 -4.70 4.80 15.71
N PHE A 56 -3.55 4.91 15.06
CA PHE A 56 -2.29 4.35 15.54
C PHE A 56 -1.10 5.17 14.99
N GLU A 57 0.02 5.09 15.66
CA GLU A 57 1.22 5.85 15.32
C GLU A 57 2.21 5.03 14.51
N THR A 58 2.90 5.70 13.58
CA THR A 58 4.07 5.18 12.88
C THR A 58 5.34 5.53 13.63
N GLN A 59 6.47 4.86 13.31
CA GLN A 59 7.77 5.18 13.88
C GLN A 59 8.29 6.58 13.47
N TYR A 60 7.68 7.19 12.45
CA TYR A 60 7.96 8.57 12.04
C TYR A 60 7.12 9.62 12.79
N GLY A 61 6.35 9.21 13.81
CA GLY A 61 5.52 10.12 14.60
C GLY A 61 4.29 10.64 13.86
N LEU A 62 3.82 9.91 12.86
CA LEU A 62 2.57 10.22 12.15
C LEU A 62 1.44 9.36 12.71
N THR A 63 0.27 9.95 12.91
CA THR A 63 -0.93 9.25 13.35
C THR A 63 -1.74 8.84 12.13
N LEU A 64 -1.97 7.54 11.96
CA LEU A 64 -2.81 6.99 10.89
C LEU A 64 -4.25 6.81 11.36
N ALA A 65 -5.19 7.16 10.48
CA ALA A 65 -6.61 6.90 10.65
C ALA A 65 -6.99 5.61 9.91
N ALA A 66 -7.77 4.76 10.58
CA ALA A 66 -8.16 3.48 10.02
C ALA A 66 -9.60 3.08 10.41
N ASP A 67 -10.16 2.19 9.61
CA ASP A 67 -11.39 1.46 9.86
C ASP A 67 -11.05 0.03 10.28
N LEU A 68 -11.42 -0.36 11.50
CA LEU A 68 -11.26 -1.71 12.00
C LEU A 68 -12.59 -2.47 11.86
N TYR A 69 -12.56 -3.58 11.16
CA TYR A 69 -13.66 -4.50 10.95
C TYR A 69 -13.41 -5.80 11.72
N THR A 70 -14.39 -6.28 12.45
CA THR A 70 -14.33 -7.56 13.16
C THR A 70 -15.56 -8.40 12.85
N PRO A 71 -15.43 -9.75 12.74
CA PRO A 71 -16.61 -10.61 12.65
C PRO A 71 -17.55 -10.41 13.84
N LYS A 72 -18.86 -10.44 13.64
CA LYS A 72 -19.80 -10.43 14.78
C LYS A 72 -19.73 -11.70 15.62
N ALA A 73 -19.35 -12.84 15.01
CA ALA A 73 -19.13 -14.10 15.69
C ALA A 73 -17.65 -14.24 16.07
N GLU A 74 -17.21 -13.51 17.08
CA GLU A 74 -15.83 -13.59 17.59
C GLU A 74 -15.64 -14.84 18.47
N ASN A 75 -14.54 -15.58 18.25
CA ASN A 75 -14.15 -16.70 19.08
C ASN A 75 -12.63 -16.63 19.37
N GLY A 76 -12.27 -16.10 20.54
CA GLY A 76 -10.88 -16.02 20.97
C GLY A 76 -10.00 -15.14 20.08
N LYS A 77 -8.71 -15.46 20.00
CA LYS A 77 -7.77 -14.76 19.14
C LYS A 77 -7.90 -15.21 17.70
N MET A 78 -7.99 -14.25 16.79
CA MET A 78 -8.21 -14.44 15.36
C MET A 78 -7.00 -13.99 14.54
N PRO A 79 -6.78 -14.55 13.33
CA PRO A 79 -5.82 -13.99 12.40
C PRO A 79 -6.27 -12.59 11.95
N ALA A 80 -5.30 -11.73 11.61
CA ALA A 80 -5.59 -10.37 11.21
C ALA A 80 -4.98 -9.98 9.86
N ILE A 81 -5.59 -9.00 9.19
CA ILE A 81 -5.18 -8.51 7.87
C ILE A 81 -5.20 -6.98 7.85
N ALA A 82 -4.05 -6.35 7.53
CA ALA A 82 -4.00 -4.92 7.21
C ALA A 82 -4.13 -4.70 5.70
N VAL A 83 -4.92 -3.68 5.31
CA VAL A 83 -5.26 -3.41 3.91
C VAL A 83 -5.02 -1.94 3.59
N SER A 84 -4.38 -1.63 2.47
CA SER A 84 -4.28 -0.27 1.95
C SER A 84 -4.23 -0.21 0.42
N GLY A 85 -4.47 1.00 -0.09
CA GLY A 85 -4.52 1.28 -1.54
C GLY A 85 -5.94 1.38 -2.10
N PRO A 86 -6.05 1.74 -3.36
CA PRO A 86 -5.00 2.10 -4.34
C PRO A 86 -4.16 3.34 -3.97
N PHE A 87 -3.04 3.55 -4.69
CA PHE A 87 -2.23 4.76 -4.52
C PHE A 87 -3.05 6.00 -4.86
N GLY A 88 -3.09 6.98 -3.95
CA GLY A 88 -3.93 8.17 -4.07
C GLY A 88 -5.41 7.97 -3.71
N ALA A 89 -5.81 6.77 -3.29
CA ALA A 89 -7.13 6.47 -2.74
C ALA A 89 -7.16 6.60 -1.20
N THR A 90 -8.34 6.42 -0.61
CA THR A 90 -8.57 6.43 0.83
C THR A 90 -9.25 5.14 1.30
N LYS A 91 -9.24 4.90 2.62
CA LYS A 91 -9.85 3.72 3.24
C LYS A 91 -11.37 3.59 3.01
N GLU A 92 -12.02 4.67 2.64
CA GLU A 92 -13.45 4.68 2.30
C GLU A 92 -13.77 4.00 0.95
N GLN A 93 -12.73 3.69 0.17
CA GLN A 93 -12.83 3.12 -1.17
C GLN A 93 -12.47 1.62 -1.15
N SER A 94 -11.67 1.15 -2.11
CA SER A 94 -11.34 -0.26 -2.33
C SER A 94 -10.77 -0.96 -1.09
N SER A 95 -9.83 -0.34 -0.35
CA SER A 95 -9.20 -1.00 0.81
C SER A 95 -10.20 -1.29 1.93
N GLY A 96 -11.15 -0.40 2.20
CA GLY A 96 -12.21 -0.66 3.17
C GLY A 96 -13.12 -1.80 2.76
N LEU A 97 -13.48 -1.90 1.46
CA LEU A 97 -14.25 -3.03 0.95
C LEU A 97 -13.51 -4.35 1.15
N TYR A 98 -12.22 -4.40 0.80
CA TYR A 98 -11.40 -5.60 1.01
C TYR A 98 -11.32 -6.00 2.48
N ALA A 99 -11.10 -5.03 3.38
CA ALA A 99 -11.04 -5.29 4.82
C ALA A 99 -12.39 -5.83 5.34
N MET A 100 -13.52 -5.21 4.96
CA MET A 100 -14.85 -5.68 5.33
C MET A 100 -15.11 -7.11 4.82
N GLN A 101 -14.74 -7.40 3.57
CA GLN A 101 -14.91 -8.71 2.97
C GLN A 101 -14.04 -9.79 3.64
N MET A 102 -12.85 -9.44 4.12
CA MET A 102 -12.04 -10.37 4.92
C MET A 102 -12.63 -10.56 6.32
N ALA A 103 -13.19 -9.51 6.93
CA ALA A 103 -13.85 -9.63 8.22
C ALA A 103 -15.11 -10.53 8.16
N GLU A 104 -15.90 -10.46 7.07
CA GLU A 104 -17.02 -11.40 6.85
C GLU A 104 -16.57 -12.87 6.82
N ARG A 105 -15.29 -13.13 6.52
CA ARG A 105 -14.68 -14.46 6.37
C ARG A 105 -13.85 -14.90 7.55
N GLY A 106 -13.93 -14.17 8.67
CA GLY A 106 -13.37 -14.56 9.97
C GLY A 106 -12.00 -13.97 10.31
N PHE A 107 -11.62 -12.85 9.73
CA PHE A 107 -10.39 -12.13 10.07
C PHE A 107 -10.71 -10.83 10.83
N VAL A 108 -9.84 -10.42 11.74
CA VAL A 108 -9.79 -9.01 12.15
C VAL A 108 -9.13 -8.25 11.02
N ALA A 109 -9.81 -7.26 10.44
CA ALA A 109 -9.30 -6.58 9.25
C ALA A 109 -9.27 -5.05 9.46
N LEU A 110 -8.14 -4.44 9.06
CA LEU A 110 -7.87 -3.02 9.23
C LEU A 110 -7.64 -2.38 7.86
N ALA A 111 -8.48 -1.41 7.46
CA ALA A 111 -8.20 -0.55 6.33
C ALA A 111 -7.71 0.81 6.82
N PHE A 112 -6.55 1.27 6.36
CA PHE A 112 -5.97 2.53 6.83
C PHE A 112 -5.72 3.52 5.68
N ASP A 113 -5.86 4.81 6.00
CA ASP A 113 -5.36 5.88 5.16
C ASP A 113 -3.84 5.96 5.31
N PRO A 114 -3.10 6.08 4.19
CA PRO A 114 -1.66 6.32 4.26
C PRO A 114 -1.31 7.62 4.99
N SER A 115 -0.08 7.70 5.50
CA SER A 115 0.51 8.96 5.96
C SER A 115 0.24 10.09 4.96
N TYR A 116 -0.10 11.28 5.44
CA TYR A 116 -0.43 12.49 4.65
C TYR A 116 -1.72 12.40 3.81
N THR A 117 -2.47 11.32 3.86
CA THR A 117 -3.65 11.07 3.00
C THR A 117 -4.92 10.89 3.85
N GLY A 118 -6.08 11.14 3.25
CA GLY A 118 -7.37 10.92 3.89
C GLY A 118 -7.51 11.63 5.24
N GLU A 119 -7.88 10.89 6.28
CA GLU A 119 -7.99 11.36 7.66
C GLU A 119 -6.69 11.19 8.47
N SER A 120 -5.64 10.53 7.92
CA SER A 120 -4.33 10.39 8.57
C SER A 120 -3.59 11.72 8.66
N SER A 121 -2.70 11.86 9.66
CA SER A 121 -1.92 13.07 9.88
C SER A 121 -0.83 13.28 8.82
N GLY A 122 -0.10 14.37 8.95
CA GLY A 122 1.04 14.75 8.13
C GLY A 122 0.78 15.92 7.20
N THR A 123 1.79 16.80 7.08
CA THR A 123 1.81 17.98 6.22
C THR A 123 3.15 18.05 5.47
N PRO A 124 3.15 18.51 4.22
CA PRO A 124 2.00 18.89 3.39
C PRO A 124 1.14 17.68 2.99
N ARG A 125 -0.17 17.89 2.89
CA ARG A 125 -1.14 16.81 2.54
C ARG A 125 -0.83 16.19 1.17
N ARG A 126 -1.20 14.91 1.00
CA ARG A 126 -1.02 14.14 -0.23
C ARG A 126 0.44 13.98 -0.66
N THR A 127 1.33 13.97 0.31
CA THR A 127 2.73 13.58 0.11
C THR A 127 2.83 12.06 0.12
N ALA A 128 3.63 11.50 -0.77
CA ALA A 128 3.98 10.09 -0.77
C ALA A 128 5.50 9.94 -0.68
N SER A 129 5.95 8.92 0.06
CA SER A 129 7.37 8.62 0.23
C SER A 129 7.56 7.11 0.28
N PRO A 130 8.56 6.54 -0.42
CA PRO A 130 8.78 5.10 -0.48
C PRO A 130 8.94 4.43 0.88
N ASP A 131 9.73 4.98 1.75
CA ASP A 131 10.04 4.47 3.09
C ASP A 131 8.88 4.70 4.07
N ILE A 132 8.28 5.90 4.09
CA ILE A 132 7.13 6.21 4.96
C ILE A 132 5.95 5.31 4.61
N ASN A 133 5.64 5.12 3.32
CA ASN A 133 4.52 4.27 2.92
C ASN A 133 4.78 2.78 3.19
N THR A 134 6.03 2.34 3.20
CA THR A 134 6.38 1.00 3.67
C THR A 134 6.17 0.87 5.18
N GLU A 135 6.60 1.87 5.95
CA GLU A 135 6.38 1.95 7.39
C GLU A 135 4.90 1.95 7.77
N ASP A 136 4.02 2.59 6.98
CA ASP A 136 2.59 2.60 7.23
C ASP A 136 2.01 1.17 7.37
N PHE A 137 2.47 0.20 6.57
CA PHE A 137 2.09 -1.21 6.75
C PHE A 137 2.68 -1.82 8.01
N MET A 138 3.96 -1.53 8.33
CA MET A 138 4.60 -2.09 9.54
C MET A 138 3.92 -1.55 10.81
N ALA A 139 3.56 -0.27 10.84
CA ALA A 139 2.79 0.33 11.92
C ALA A 139 1.38 -0.28 12.06
N ALA A 140 0.73 -0.62 10.93
CA ALA A 140 -0.55 -1.35 10.97
C ALA A 140 -0.38 -2.77 11.56
N VAL A 141 0.73 -3.46 11.27
CA VAL A 141 1.08 -4.74 11.90
C VAL A 141 1.33 -4.56 13.41
N ASP A 142 2.03 -3.50 13.82
CA ASP A 142 2.23 -3.15 15.25
C ASP A 142 0.90 -2.95 15.98
N PHE A 143 -0.02 -2.20 15.36
CA PHE A 143 -1.34 -1.95 15.91
C PHE A 143 -2.14 -3.24 16.07
N LEU A 144 -2.21 -4.06 15.00
CA LEU A 144 -2.93 -5.33 15.03
C LEU A 144 -2.36 -6.31 16.06
N SER A 145 -1.03 -6.38 16.17
CA SER A 145 -0.34 -7.27 17.13
C SER A 145 -0.69 -6.97 18.59
N LYS A 146 -1.15 -5.76 18.89
CA LYS A 146 -1.52 -5.30 20.24
C LYS A 146 -3.01 -5.45 20.55
N GLN A 147 -3.84 -5.89 19.58
CA GLN A 147 -5.28 -6.08 19.85
C GLN A 147 -5.51 -7.39 20.61
N ASP A 148 -6.37 -7.35 21.65
CA ASP A 148 -6.63 -8.50 22.53
C ASP A 148 -7.21 -9.71 21.78
N ASN A 149 -7.99 -9.45 20.74
CA ASN A 149 -8.66 -10.46 19.90
C ASN A 149 -7.86 -10.88 18.67
N VAL A 150 -6.57 -10.47 18.55
CA VAL A 150 -5.67 -10.83 17.44
C VAL A 150 -4.61 -11.81 17.90
N ASP A 151 -4.35 -12.83 17.08
CA ASP A 151 -3.18 -13.68 17.18
C ASP A 151 -2.01 -12.99 16.46
N ALA A 152 -1.09 -12.43 17.24
CA ALA A 152 0.05 -11.66 16.73
C ALA A 152 0.98 -12.45 15.79
N ASP A 153 0.96 -13.77 15.86
CA ASP A 153 1.74 -14.65 14.96
C ASP A 153 1.03 -14.94 13.63
N LYS A 154 -0.22 -14.45 13.46
CA LYS A 154 -1.09 -14.72 12.31
C LYS A 154 -1.56 -13.44 11.63
N ILE A 155 -0.60 -12.60 11.20
CA ILE A 155 -0.90 -11.33 10.53
C ILE A 155 -0.51 -11.40 9.06
N GLY A 156 -1.47 -11.04 8.20
CA GLY A 156 -1.28 -10.85 6.76
C GLY A 156 -1.53 -9.42 6.33
N ILE A 157 -1.19 -9.11 5.08
CA ILE A 157 -1.46 -7.81 4.48
C ILE A 157 -2.03 -7.94 3.07
N ILE A 158 -2.81 -6.95 2.66
CA ILE A 158 -3.30 -6.78 1.28
C ILE A 158 -2.92 -5.39 0.80
N GLY A 159 -2.16 -5.33 -0.29
CA GLY A 159 -1.92 -4.09 -1.02
C GLY A 159 -2.64 -4.09 -2.37
N ILE A 160 -3.29 -2.96 -2.70
CA ILE A 160 -4.08 -2.81 -3.93
C ILE A 160 -3.43 -1.76 -4.82
N CYS A 161 -3.29 -2.02 -6.12
CA CYS A 161 -2.69 -1.10 -7.10
C CYS A 161 -1.24 -0.75 -6.69
N GLY A 162 -0.86 0.53 -6.59
CA GLY A 162 0.46 0.95 -6.12
C GLY A 162 0.83 0.41 -4.74
N TRP A 163 -0.16 0.21 -3.88
CA TRP A 163 0.06 -0.40 -2.56
C TRP A 163 0.36 -1.90 -2.63
N GLY A 164 0.09 -2.56 -3.75
CA GLY A 164 0.55 -3.94 -3.97
C GLY A 164 2.06 -4.06 -4.01
N GLY A 165 2.76 -3.13 -4.68
CA GLY A 165 4.22 -3.06 -4.65
C GLY A 165 4.77 -2.69 -3.27
N ILE A 166 4.11 -1.74 -2.58
CA ILE A 166 4.46 -1.37 -1.19
C ILE A 166 4.28 -2.56 -0.24
N ALA A 167 3.20 -3.35 -0.40
CA ALA A 167 2.97 -4.56 0.40
C ALA A 167 4.07 -5.61 0.19
N LEU A 168 4.54 -5.81 -1.05
CA LEU A 168 5.67 -6.71 -1.32
C LEU A 168 6.96 -6.19 -0.66
N ASN A 169 7.22 -4.88 -0.71
CA ASN A 169 8.37 -4.29 -0.02
C ASN A 169 8.27 -4.43 1.51
N ALA A 170 7.08 -4.21 2.09
CA ALA A 170 6.83 -4.42 3.51
C ALA A 170 7.04 -5.89 3.92
N ALA A 171 6.56 -6.84 3.13
CA ALA A 171 6.76 -8.28 3.38
C ALA A 171 8.23 -8.72 3.26
N ALA A 172 9.03 -8.04 2.43
CA ALA A 172 10.47 -8.27 2.36
C ALA A 172 11.23 -7.68 3.56
N THR A 173 10.63 -6.68 4.23
CA THR A 173 11.24 -5.94 5.35
C THR A 173 10.80 -6.47 6.70
N ASP A 174 9.50 -6.74 6.90
CA ASP A 174 8.91 -7.15 8.17
C ASP A 174 8.55 -8.65 8.18
N THR A 175 9.34 -9.45 8.89
CA THR A 175 9.16 -10.91 8.98
C THR A 175 7.93 -11.35 9.80
N ARG A 176 7.24 -10.44 10.47
CA ARG A 176 5.96 -10.68 11.17
C ARG A 176 4.80 -10.83 10.16
N ILE A 177 4.96 -10.34 8.94
CA ILE A 177 3.99 -10.52 7.86
C ILE A 177 4.08 -11.96 7.33
N LYS A 178 3.06 -12.78 7.62
CA LYS A 178 3.05 -14.22 7.30
C LYS A 178 2.41 -14.55 5.94
N ALA A 179 1.55 -13.67 5.44
CA ALA A 179 0.91 -13.83 4.14
C ALA A 179 0.63 -12.46 3.50
N THR A 180 0.86 -12.33 2.20
CA THR A 180 0.68 -11.08 1.47
C THR A 180 -0.12 -11.30 0.20
N VAL A 181 -1.15 -10.47 -0.04
CA VAL A 181 -1.85 -10.37 -1.31
C VAL A 181 -1.49 -9.04 -1.97
N ALA A 182 -0.96 -9.09 -3.19
CA ALA A 182 -0.73 -7.93 -4.04
C ALA A 182 -1.77 -7.95 -5.18
N SER A 183 -2.87 -7.20 -4.98
CA SER A 183 -3.99 -7.16 -5.93
C SER A 183 -3.78 -6.06 -6.96
N THR A 184 -3.90 -6.42 -8.25
CA THR A 184 -3.79 -5.49 -9.40
C THR A 184 -2.62 -4.51 -9.25
N MET A 185 -1.45 -5.02 -8.78
CA MET A 185 -0.32 -4.24 -8.30
C MET A 185 0.36 -3.38 -9.35
N TYR A 186 0.96 -2.29 -8.87
CA TYR A 186 2.01 -1.56 -9.57
C TYR A 186 3.34 -1.66 -8.82
N ASP A 187 4.42 -1.64 -9.57
CA ASP A 187 5.70 -1.17 -9.07
C ASP A 187 5.77 0.35 -9.26
N MET A 188 5.46 1.10 -8.20
CA MET A 188 5.45 2.57 -8.23
C MET A 188 6.84 3.14 -8.53
N THR A 189 7.91 2.42 -8.18
CA THR A 189 9.28 2.86 -8.47
C THR A 189 9.63 2.67 -9.95
N ARG A 190 9.19 1.55 -10.56
CA ARG A 190 9.39 1.28 -11.98
C ARG A 190 8.58 2.24 -12.85
N VAL A 191 7.29 2.42 -12.56
CA VAL A 191 6.48 3.36 -13.38
C VAL A 191 6.94 4.80 -13.25
N SER A 192 7.39 5.23 -12.07
CA SER A 192 7.92 6.59 -11.87
C SER A 192 9.29 6.82 -12.55
N GLY A 193 10.08 5.76 -12.73
CA GLY A 193 11.39 5.85 -13.38
C GLY A 193 11.38 5.56 -14.88
N ASN A 194 10.47 4.69 -15.33
CA ASN A 194 10.50 4.12 -16.69
C ASN A 194 9.24 4.39 -17.51
N GLY A 195 8.18 5.01 -16.91
CA GLY A 195 6.89 5.19 -17.56
C GLY A 195 6.10 3.87 -17.67
N TYR A 196 4.93 3.95 -18.31
CA TYR A 196 4.13 2.77 -18.63
C TYR A 196 4.81 1.92 -19.70
N TYR A 197 4.83 0.60 -19.50
CA TYR A 197 5.47 -0.37 -20.39
C TYR A 197 6.94 -0.09 -20.64
N ASP A 198 7.61 0.58 -19.68
CA ASP A 198 9.00 1.03 -19.76
C ASP A 198 9.30 1.92 -20.98
N SER A 199 8.30 2.64 -21.49
CA SER A 199 8.42 3.50 -22.69
C SER A 199 9.48 4.59 -22.54
N ASP A 200 9.71 5.02 -21.30
CA ASP A 200 10.61 6.11 -20.93
C ASP A 200 11.91 5.60 -20.25
N ASP A 201 12.20 4.29 -20.37
CA ASP A 201 13.43 3.69 -19.80
C ASP A 201 14.68 4.09 -20.59
N LYS A 202 14.98 5.39 -20.56
CA LYS A 202 16.16 6.01 -21.16
C LYS A 202 16.78 6.98 -20.17
N GLU A 203 18.10 7.04 -20.12
CA GLU A 203 18.83 7.93 -19.22
C GLU A 203 18.45 9.38 -19.45
N GLU A 204 18.39 9.80 -20.73
CA GLU A 204 18.09 11.18 -21.12
C GLU A 204 16.69 11.60 -20.67
N THR A 205 15.69 10.72 -20.81
CA THR A 205 14.30 10.97 -20.38
C THR A 205 14.22 11.13 -18.88
N ARG A 206 14.88 10.22 -18.12
CA ARG A 206 14.94 10.32 -16.66
C ARG A 206 15.69 11.58 -16.19
N HIS A 207 16.78 11.95 -16.88
CA HIS A 207 17.53 13.17 -16.56
C HIS A 207 16.65 14.42 -16.74
N ALA A 208 15.99 14.54 -17.89
CA ALA A 208 15.09 15.66 -18.18
C ALA A 208 13.95 15.77 -17.16
N ALA A 209 13.33 14.63 -16.76
CA ALA A 209 12.30 14.61 -15.73
C ALA A 209 12.83 15.09 -14.37
N ARG A 210 14.02 14.64 -13.95
CA ARG A 210 14.65 15.07 -12.69
C ARG A 210 15.00 16.56 -12.73
N GLU A 211 15.52 17.07 -13.84
CA GLU A 211 15.80 18.49 -14.01
C GLU A 211 14.54 19.34 -13.88
N SER A 212 13.44 18.93 -14.55
CA SER A 212 12.14 19.58 -14.44
C SER A 212 11.63 19.61 -13.01
N LEU A 213 11.61 18.47 -12.30
CA LEU A 213 11.18 18.37 -10.91
C LEU A 213 12.09 19.18 -9.97
N SER A 214 13.39 19.23 -10.23
CA SER A 214 14.32 20.05 -9.43
C SER A 214 14.05 21.54 -9.59
N LYS A 215 13.71 22.02 -10.78
CA LYS A 215 13.27 23.40 -11.02
C LYS A 215 11.92 23.68 -10.33
N GLN A 216 10.97 22.73 -10.42
CA GLN A 216 9.66 22.86 -9.79
C GLN A 216 9.75 22.98 -8.26
N ARG A 217 10.72 22.31 -7.60
CA ARG A 217 10.93 22.46 -6.15
C ARG A 217 11.15 23.91 -5.70
N LEU A 218 11.67 24.75 -6.56
CA LEU A 218 11.91 26.18 -6.28
C LEU A 218 10.75 27.08 -6.72
N SER A 219 10.14 26.78 -7.88
CA SER A 219 9.08 27.62 -8.45
C SER A 219 7.69 27.29 -7.88
N ASP A 220 7.40 26.02 -7.63
CA ASP A 220 6.13 25.55 -7.06
C ASP A 220 6.34 24.27 -6.22
N PRO A 221 6.83 24.41 -4.97
CA PRO A 221 7.08 23.25 -4.10
C PRO A 221 5.78 22.53 -3.67
N MET A 222 4.62 23.15 -3.94
CA MET A 222 3.31 22.59 -3.58
C MET A 222 2.56 22.01 -4.78
N ALA A 223 3.21 21.87 -5.94
CA ALA A 223 2.61 21.33 -7.15
C ALA A 223 1.99 19.94 -6.94
N MET A 224 0.86 19.74 -7.60
CA MET A 224 0.09 18.50 -7.60
C MET A 224 0.11 17.85 -8.97
N ALA A 225 0.05 16.54 -9.02
CA ALA A 225 -0.08 15.76 -10.25
C ALA A 225 -0.69 14.38 -9.97
N GLY A 226 -0.96 13.61 -11.01
CA GLY A 226 -1.33 12.20 -10.89
C GLY A 226 -2.78 11.91 -10.54
N GLY A 227 -3.63 12.91 -10.38
CA GLY A 227 -5.08 12.72 -10.29
C GLY A 227 -5.65 12.18 -11.60
N VAL A 228 -6.83 11.54 -11.52
CA VAL A 228 -7.53 11.11 -12.73
C VAL A 228 -7.98 12.32 -13.52
N ILE A 229 -7.67 12.32 -14.83
CA ILE A 229 -7.98 13.45 -15.72
C ILE A 229 -9.47 13.75 -15.76
N ASP A 230 -9.83 15.04 -15.67
CA ASP A 230 -11.21 15.53 -15.73
C ASP A 230 -11.21 16.93 -16.40
N PRO A 231 -11.95 17.16 -17.50
CA PRO A 231 -12.85 16.21 -18.18
C PRO A 231 -12.11 15.06 -18.89
N LEU A 232 -12.82 13.93 -19.04
CA LEU A 232 -12.29 12.76 -19.75
C LEU A 232 -12.21 13.05 -21.26
N PRO A 233 -11.04 12.92 -21.92
CA PRO A 233 -10.93 13.02 -23.37
C PRO A 233 -11.70 11.92 -24.10
N ASP A 234 -12.30 12.24 -25.24
CA ASP A 234 -13.09 11.27 -26.03
C ASP A 234 -12.24 10.09 -26.53
N ASP A 235 -10.99 10.35 -26.89
CA ASP A 235 -10.01 9.38 -27.38
C ASP A 235 -9.16 8.73 -26.27
N ALA A 236 -9.51 8.94 -24.98
CA ALA A 236 -8.78 8.38 -23.87
C ALA A 236 -8.67 6.84 -24.00
N PRO A 237 -7.49 6.27 -23.69
CA PRO A 237 -7.32 4.81 -23.60
C PRO A 237 -8.30 4.17 -22.61
N GLN A 238 -8.65 2.90 -22.83
CA GLN A 238 -9.66 2.20 -22.02
C GLN A 238 -9.33 2.25 -20.52
N PHE A 239 -8.07 2.05 -20.13
CA PHE A 239 -7.69 2.09 -18.72
C PHE A 239 -7.88 3.46 -18.06
N VAL A 240 -7.74 4.57 -18.84
CA VAL A 240 -8.03 5.93 -18.36
C VAL A 240 -9.53 6.10 -18.17
N LYS A 241 -10.35 5.55 -19.08
CA LYS A 241 -11.82 5.51 -18.95
C LYS A 241 -12.26 4.72 -17.73
N ASP A 242 -11.60 3.58 -17.46
CA ASP A 242 -11.86 2.74 -16.28
C ASP A 242 -11.53 3.48 -14.96
N TYR A 243 -10.41 4.23 -14.91
CA TYR A 243 -10.08 5.07 -13.77
C TYR A 243 -11.06 6.22 -13.58
N TYR A 244 -11.44 6.91 -14.68
CA TYR A 244 -12.44 7.96 -14.62
C TYR A 244 -13.76 7.43 -14.08
N ASP A 245 -14.21 6.28 -14.60
CA ASP A 245 -15.44 5.63 -14.17
C ASP A 245 -15.43 5.32 -12.67
N TYR A 246 -14.31 4.85 -12.14
CA TYR A 246 -14.20 4.57 -10.71
C TYR A 246 -14.09 5.87 -9.88
N TYR A 247 -13.12 6.74 -10.16
CA TYR A 247 -12.78 7.85 -9.26
C TYR A 247 -13.60 9.13 -9.45
N LYS A 248 -14.16 9.38 -10.63
CA LYS A 248 -14.88 10.62 -10.97
C LYS A 248 -16.39 10.44 -11.03
N THR A 249 -16.91 9.28 -10.67
CA THR A 249 -18.35 8.98 -10.63
C THR A 249 -18.77 8.43 -9.27
N PRO A 250 -20.08 8.33 -8.96
CA PRO A 250 -20.55 7.78 -7.68
C PRO A 250 -20.11 6.34 -7.41
N ARG A 251 -19.53 5.63 -8.39
CA ARG A 251 -19.00 4.28 -8.23
C ARG A 251 -17.93 4.20 -7.13
N GLY A 252 -17.04 5.16 -7.08
CA GLY A 252 -15.92 5.12 -6.12
C GLY A 252 -15.38 6.51 -5.76
N TYR A 253 -16.10 7.61 -6.10
CA TYR A 253 -15.70 8.96 -5.74
C TYR A 253 -15.65 9.13 -4.21
N ASN A 254 -14.56 9.69 -3.71
CA ASN A 254 -14.44 10.17 -2.34
C ASN A 254 -13.66 11.50 -2.33
N GLU A 255 -14.17 12.52 -1.66
CA GLU A 255 -13.60 13.87 -1.64
C GLU A 255 -12.19 13.95 -1.04
N ARG A 256 -11.82 13.00 -0.16
CA ARG A 256 -10.49 12.93 0.46
C ARG A 256 -9.47 12.20 -0.41
N SER A 257 -9.92 11.49 -1.44
CA SER A 257 -9.04 10.78 -2.38
C SER A 257 -8.39 11.72 -3.37
N GLY A 258 -7.04 11.66 -3.48
CA GLY A 258 -6.30 12.39 -4.50
C GLY A 258 -6.70 12.03 -5.92
N ASN A 259 -7.00 10.75 -6.17
CA ASN A 259 -7.46 10.31 -7.50
C ASN A 259 -8.83 10.87 -7.86
N SER A 260 -9.71 11.06 -6.87
CA SER A 260 -11.03 11.66 -7.10
C SER A 260 -10.97 13.18 -7.25
N THR A 261 -9.92 13.81 -6.79
CA THR A 261 -9.75 15.27 -6.77
C THR A 261 -8.56 15.71 -7.64
N ASP A 262 -7.52 16.27 -7.09
CA ASP A 262 -6.42 16.96 -7.77
C ASP A 262 -5.07 16.22 -7.71
N GLY A 263 -5.05 14.95 -7.26
CA GLY A 263 -3.85 14.12 -7.26
C GLY A 263 -3.04 14.18 -5.96
N TRP A 264 -1.74 14.05 -6.11
CA TRP A 264 -0.75 14.05 -5.02
C TRP A 264 0.44 14.97 -5.31
N ARG A 265 1.24 15.25 -4.29
CA ARG A 265 2.40 16.13 -4.42
C ARG A 265 3.45 15.53 -5.34
N THR A 266 3.93 16.33 -6.32
CA THR A 266 4.98 15.91 -7.25
C THR A 266 6.32 15.63 -6.58
N ILE A 267 6.58 16.23 -5.43
CA ILE A 267 7.83 16.01 -4.67
C ILE A 267 8.08 14.53 -4.34
N GLY A 268 7.04 13.74 -4.13
CA GLY A 268 7.15 12.30 -3.90
C GLY A 268 7.69 11.55 -5.11
N THR A 269 7.47 12.05 -6.32
CA THR A 269 7.91 11.41 -7.57
C THR A 269 9.43 11.22 -7.62
N LEU A 270 10.21 12.19 -7.12
CA LEU A 270 11.66 12.05 -7.06
C LEU A 270 12.10 10.87 -6.19
N GLY A 271 11.48 10.69 -5.04
CA GLY A 271 11.75 9.56 -4.15
C GLY A 271 11.44 8.23 -4.84
N TYR A 272 10.25 8.11 -5.43
CA TYR A 272 9.84 6.90 -6.15
C TYR A 272 10.70 6.61 -7.38
N SER A 273 11.03 7.60 -8.21
CA SER A 273 11.83 7.42 -9.43
C SER A 273 13.28 7.01 -9.16
N ASN A 274 13.77 7.19 -7.92
CA ASN A 274 15.13 6.86 -7.51
C ASN A 274 15.21 5.72 -6.48
N SER A 275 14.10 5.04 -6.23
CA SER A 275 14.02 3.89 -5.32
C SER A 275 13.74 2.60 -6.08
N ARG A 276 13.95 1.46 -5.43
CA ARG A 276 13.72 0.12 -5.98
C ARG A 276 13.03 -0.75 -4.95
N PHE A 277 11.73 -0.73 -4.90
CA PHE A 277 10.94 -1.46 -3.91
C PHE A 277 11.15 -2.97 -3.98
N LEU A 278 11.19 -3.50 -5.18
CA LEU A 278 11.12 -4.94 -5.39
C LEU A 278 12.51 -5.61 -5.39
N TYR A 279 13.53 -4.89 -4.92
CA TYR A 279 14.92 -5.39 -4.99
C TYR A 279 15.15 -6.69 -4.23
N TYR A 280 14.53 -6.87 -3.05
CA TYR A 280 14.69 -8.04 -2.20
C TYR A 280 13.43 -8.92 -2.07
N ILE A 281 12.43 -8.76 -2.93
CA ILE A 281 11.22 -9.59 -2.84
C ILE A 281 11.48 -11.09 -3.12
N ASN A 282 12.57 -11.42 -3.81
CA ASN A 282 13.03 -12.79 -3.98
C ASN A 282 13.51 -13.45 -2.68
N GLU A 283 13.66 -12.69 -1.58
CA GLU A 283 14.02 -13.18 -0.26
C GLU A 283 12.82 -13.36 0.67
N ILE A 284 11.60 -12.96 0.26
CA ILE A 284 10.38 -13.14 1.05
C ILE A 284 10.14 -14.64 1.29
N ARG A 285 10.13 -15.05 2.56
CA ARG A 285 9.89 -16.44 2.95
C ARG A 285 8.42 -16.74 3.21
N SER A 286 7.65 -15.73 3.61
CA SER A 286 6.20 -15.84 3.84
C SER A 286 5.43 -16.07 2.53
N ALA A 287 4.18 -16.49 2.63
CA ALA A 287 3.34 -16.75 1.47
C ALA A 287 2.98 -15.46 0.72
N VAL A 288 2.98 -15.51 -0.61
CA VAL A 288 2.58 -14.37 -1.45
C VAL A 288 1.64 -14.81 -2.55
N LEU A 289 0.54 -14.08 -2.73
CA LEU A 289 -0.38 -14.19 -3.86
C LEU A 289 -0.37 -12.86 -4.63
N VAL A 290 0.12 -12.89 -5.86
CA VAL A 290 -0.03 -11.78 -6.82
C VAL A 290 -1.29 -12.03 -7.65
N MET A 291 -2.25 -11.10 -7.62
CA MET A 291 -3.52 -11.22 -8.35
C MET A 291 -3.67 -10.07 -9.34
N HIS A 292 -4.01 -10.39 -10.59
CA HIS A 292 -4.28 -9.39 -11.64
C HIS A 292 -5.50 -9.74 -12.48
N GLY A 293 -6.12 -8.72 -13.05
CA GLY A 293 -7.08 -8.90 -14.13
C GLY A 293 -6.40 -9.24 -15.45
N GLU A 294 -7.00 -10.13 -16.24
CA GLU A 294 -6.48 -10.50 -17.56
C GLU A 294 -6.30 -9.29 -18.49
N LYS A 295 -7.24 -8.34 -18.42
CA LYS A 295 -7.27 -7.10 -19.21
C LYS A 295 -6.64 -5.90 -18.52
N ALA A 296 -6.06 -6.09 -17.33
CA ALA A 296 -5.43 -4.99 -16.61
C ALA A 296 -4.18 -4.51 -17.35
N HIS A 297 -4.12 -3.22 -17.69
CA HIS A 297 -2.95 -2.59 -18.31
C HIS A 297 -1.69 -2.69 -17.43
N SER A 298 -1.86 -2.84 -16.12
CA SER A 298 -0.77 -3.01 -15.13
C SER A 298 -0.32 -4.46 -14.92
N ARG A 299 -0.89 -5.43 -15.65
CA ARG A 299 -0.64 -6.85 -15.44
C ARG A 299 0.86 -7.21 -15.52
N TYR A 300 1.59 -6.57 -16.41
CA TYR A 300 3.02 -6.81 -16.59
C TYR A 300 3.86 -6.51 -15.34
N PHE A 301 3.45 -5.58 -14.47
CA PHE A 301 4.12 -5.35 -13.19
C PHE A 301 4.04 -6.57 -12.28
N GLY A 302 2.83 -7.15 -12.14
CA GLY A 302 2.63 -8.32 -11.30
C GLY A 302 3.31 -9.57 -11.85
N GLU A 303 3.27 -9.79 -13.15
CA GLU A 303 3.96 -10.91 -13.80
C GLU A 303 5.49 -10.80 -13.63
N ALA A 304 6.05 -9.61 -13.82
CA ALA A 304 7.48 -9.37 -13.60
C ALA A 304 7.87 -9.53 -12.11
N ALA A 305 7.06 -8.97 -11.19
CA ALA A 305 7.30 -9.11 -9.76
C ALA A 305 7.25 -10.58 -9.31
N TYR A 306 6.23 -11.33 -9.75
CA TYR A 306 6.13 -12.76 -9.46
C TYR A 306 7.34 -13.54 -9.99
N LYS A 307 7.72 -13.31 -11.25
CA LYS A 307 8.88 -13.97 -11.87
C LYS A 307 10.17 -13.65 -11.14
N TYR A 308 10.41 -12.37 -10.82
CA TYR A 308 11.58 -11.97 -10.05
C TYR A 308 11.57 -12.58 -8.64
N MET A 309 10.43 -12.56 -7.97
CA MET A 309 10.28 -13.15 -6.64
C MET A 309 10.62 -14.65 -6.62
N VAL A 310 10.26 -15.40 -7.66
CA VAL A 310 10.50 -16.85 -7.75
C VAL A 310 11.92 -17.15 -8.26
N GLU A 311 12.35 -16.50 -9.34
CA GLU A 311 13.56 -16.86 -10.09
C GLU A 311 14.78 -15.97 -9.77
N GLY A 312 14.58 -14.83 -9.09
CA GLY A 312 15.61 -13.81 -8.86
C GLY A 312 15.98 -13.00 -10.10
N LYS A 313 15.19 -13.09 -11.16
CA LYS A 313 15.35 -12.32 -12.41
C LYS A 313 14.01 -12.15 -13.12
N ALA A 314 13.80 -11.01 -13.74
CA ALA A 314 12.64 -10.76 -14.60
C ALA A 314 12.97 -9.63 -15.61
N GLU A 315 12.24 -9.60 -16.72
CA GLU A 315 12.28 -8.51 -17.68
C GLU A 315 11.79 -7.19 -17.02
N GLY A 316 12.41 -6.09 -17.39
CA GLY A 316 12.14 -4.76 -16.82
C GLY A 316 12.81 -4.49 -15.47
N TYR A 317 13.55 -5.46 -14.90
CA TYR A 317 14.42 -5.25 -13.75
C TYR A 317 15.89 -5.35 -14.15
N ASN A 318 16.65 -4.33 -13.81
CA ASN A 318 18.10 -4.25 -14.06
C ASN A 318 18.93 -4.75 -12.86
N PHE A 319 18.33 -5.55 -12.00
CA PHE A 319 18.98 -6.19 -10.86
C PHE A 319 18.69 -7.71 -10.90
N ILE A 320 19.65 -8.48 -10.40
CA ILE A 320 19.61 -9.94 -10.39
C ILE A 320 19.84 -10.40 -8.94
N GLY A 321 18.92 -11.19 -8.43
CA GLY A 321 19.01 -11.87 -7.14
C GLY A 321 19.19 -13.37 -7.30
N LYS A 322 19.09 -14.08 -6.19
CA LYS A 322 19.03 -15.54 -6.18
C LYS A 322 17.57 -16.00 -6.29
N PRO A 323 17.30 -17.22 -6.78
CA PRO A 323 15.97 -17.81 -6.69
C PRO A 323 15.46 -17.84 -5.24
N ASN A 324 14.15 -17.69 -5.08
CA ASN A 324 13.52 -17.70 -3.75
C ASN A 324 13.81 -19.04 -3.02
N PRO A 325 14.16 -19.01 -1.74
CA PRO A 325 14.34 -20.24 -0.96
C PRO A 325 13.02 -21.01 -0.72
N ASN A 326 11.86 -20.39 -0.96
CA ASN A 326 10.53 -20.94 -0.70
C ASN A 326 9.56 -20.66 -1.85
N PRO A 327 9.86 -21.08 -3.10
CA PRO A 327 9.06 -20.70 -4.27
C PRO A 327 7.67 -21.32 -4.28
N ALA A 328 7.47 -22.44 -3.56
CA ALA A 328 6.20 -23.19 -3.57
C ALA A 328 5.02 -22.44 -2.93
N ASN A 329 5.27 -21.45 -2.07
CA ASN A 329 4.24 -20.61 -1.45
C ASN A 329 4.06 -19.25 -2.17
N LYS A 330 4.56 -19.12 -3.40
CA LYS A 330 4.36 -17.96 -4.25
C LYS A 330 3.35 -18.29 -5.34
N GLN A 331 2.33 -17.48 -5.50
CA GLN A 331 1.24 -17.72 -6.43
C GLN A 331 1.01 -16.51 -7.34
N LEU A 332 0.67 -16.76 -8.59
CA LEU A 332 0.17 -15.79 -9.54
C LEU A 332 -1.25 -16.19 -9.96
N LEU A 333 -2.20 -15.29 -9.79
CA LEU A 333 -3.60 -15.51 -10.12
C LEU A 333 -4.07 -14.46 -11.14
N ILE A 334 -4.42 -14.90 -12.33
CA ILE A 334 -5.01 -14.04 -13.36
C ILE A 334 -6.52 -14.27 -13.39
N ILE A 335 -7.29 -13.18 -13.23
CA ILE A 335 -8.75 -13.21 -13.24
C ILE A 335 -9.24 -12.98 -14.67
N PRO A 336 -9.87 -13.98 -15.31
CA PRO A 336 -10.31 -13.86 -16.69
C PRO A 336 -11.28 -12.69 -16.91
N GLY A 337 -11.06 -11.92 -17.96
CA GLY A 337 -11.90 -10.81 -18.36
C GLY A 337 -11.87 -9.56 -17.48
N ALA A 338 -11.25 -9.60 -16.30
CA ALA A 338 -11.20 -8.45 -15.39
C ALA A 338 -10.23 -7.37 -15.87
N SER A 339 -10.65 -6.10 -15.77
CA SER A 339 -9.79 -4.93 -15.91
C SER A 339 -9.04 -4.64 -14.60
N HIS A 340 -8.22 -3.59 -14.60
CA HIS A 340 -7.55 -3.11 -13.39
C HIS A 340 -8.56 -2.69 -12.31
N CYS A 341 -9.52 -1.84 -12.68
CA CYS A 341 -10.52 -1.28 -11.77
C CYS A 341 -11.64 -2.27 -11.40
N ASP A 342 -11.84 -3.35 -12.17
CA ASP A 342 -12.72 -4.43 -11.75
C ASP A 342 -12.23 -5.14 -10.46
N LEU A 343 -10.93 -5.06 -10.17
CA LEU A 343 -10.36 -5.57 -8.90
C LEU A 343 -10.35 -4.53 -7.77
N TYR A 344 -11.04 -3.40 -7.93
CA TYR A 344 -11.25 -2.44 -6.85
C TYR A 344 -12.53 -2.72 -6.05
N ASP A 345 -13.62 -3.05 -6.77
CA ASP A 345 -14.97 -3.23 -6.22
C ASP A 345 -15.74 -4.45 -6.77
N GLY A 346 -15.10 -5.26 -7.62
CA GLY A 346 -15.71 -6.39 -8.30
C GLY A 346 -16.22 -6.06 -9.71
N GLY A 347 -16.29 -4.78 -10.07
CA GLY A 347 -16.74 -4.31 -11.39
C GLY A 347 -18.24 -4.39 -11.60
N TYR A 348 -18.71 -3.63 -12.59
CA TYR A 348 -20.12 -3.55 -12.99
C TYR A 348 -20.27 -3.74 -14.50
N THR A 349 -21.46 -4.18 -14.95
CA THR A 349 -21.75 -4.38 -16.38
C THR A 349 -21.93 -3.07 -17.13
N GLU A 350 -22.26 -1.98 -16.44
CA GLU A 350 -22.42 -0.64 -16.97
C GLU A 350 -21.53 0.36 -16.22
N LEU A 351 -21.22 1.48 -16.86
CA LEU A 351 -20.44 2.57 -16.26
C LEU A 351 -21.15 3.21 -15.06
N LYS A 352 -20.41 3.94 -14.25
CA LYS A 352 -20.88 4.68 -13.06
C LYS A 352 -21.43 3.78 -11.94
N GLY A 353 -20.96 2.54 -11.86
CA GLY A 353 -21.44 1.57 -10.89
C GLY A 353 -22.87 1.11 -11.13
N LYS A 354 -23.33 1.22 -12.37
CA LYS A 354 -24.66 0.78 -12.79
C LYS A 354 -24.66 -0.65 -13.34
N GLY A 355 -25.86 -1.16 -13.60
CA GLY A 355 -26.04 -2.52 -14.08
C GLY A 355 -25.83 -3.57 -13.01
N GLN A 356 -25.46 -4.79 -13.42
CA GLN A 356 -25.24 -5.90 -12.50
C GLN A 356 -23.78 -5.97 -12.05
N PRO A 357 -23.50 -6.30 -10.78
CA PRO A 357 -22.15 -6.59 -10.31
C PRO A 357 -21.55 -7.75 -11.10
N LYS A 358 -20.29 -7.58 -11.58
CA LYS A 358 -19.54 -8.65 -12.25
C LYS A 358 -18.94 -9.65 -11.28
N ASN A 359 -18.76 -9.26 -10.00
CA ASN A 359 -18.18 -10.08 -8.94
C ASN A 359 -16.80 -10.66 -9.31
N MET A 360 -15.93 -9.83 -9.90
CA MET A 360 -14.65 -10.28 -10.42
C MET A 360 -13.63 -10.62 -9.33
N ILE A 361 -13.80 -10.11 -8.11
CA ILE A 361 -12.86 -10.38 -7.00
C ILE A 361 -13.21 -11.73 -6.36
N PRO A 362 -12.29 -12.71 -6.36
CA PRO A 362 -12.53 -14.04 -5.82
C PRO A 362 -12.35 -14.07 -4.29
N TRP A 363 -13.28 -13.45 -3.55
CA TRP A 363 -13.18 -13.22 -2.11
C TRP A 363 -12.87 -14.50 -1.31
N ASP A 364 -13.53 -15.61 -1.62
CA ASP A 364 -13.32 -16.86 -0.89
C ASP A 364 -11.91 -17.43 -1.14
N LYS A 365 -11.40 -17.32 -2.37
CA LYS A 365 -10.03 -17.73 -2.68
C LYS A 365 -8.98 -16.88 -1.96
N LEU A 366 -9.22 -15.57 -1.78
CA LEU A 366 -8.36 -14.73 -0.97
C LEU A 366 -8.40 -15.14 0.51
N ALA A 367 -9.59 -15.38 1.03
CA ALA A 367 -9.75 -15.85 2.41
C ALA A 367 -9.10 -17.22 2.64
N ASP A 368 -9.26 -18.16 1.72
CA ASP A 368 -8.65 -19.47 1.80
C ASP A 368 -7.12 -19.40 1.76
N PHE A 369 -6.56 -18.54 0.88
CA PHE A 369 -5.12 -18.29 0.87
C PHE A 369 -4.61 -17.82 2.26
N PHE A 370 -5.30 -16.89 2.91
CA PHE A 370 -4.91 -16.46 4.25
C PHE A 370 -5.12 -17.55 5.30
N LYS A 371 -6.24 -18.28 5.28
CA LYS A 371 -6.49 -19.41 6.21
C LYS A 371 -5.43 -20.51 6.11
N GLU A 372 -4.94 -20.78 4.91
CA GLU A 372 -3.89 -21.78 4.69
C GLU A 372 -2.52 -21.33 5.21
N ASN A 373 -2.23 -20.04 5.19
CA ASN A 373 -0.90 -19.50 5.47
C ASN A 373 -0.79 -18.74 6.80
N LEU A 374 -1.89 -18.49 7.50
CA LEU A 374 -1.95 -17.90 8.85
C LEU A 374 -2.34 -18.95 9.91
N LYS A 375 -1.71 -20.13 9.86
CA LYS A 375 -1.98 -21.25 10.80
C LYS A 375 -1.18 -21.15 12.07
#